data_14c431fbc944ff3a8895fa30b36be6be
#
_entry.id   14c431fbc944ff3a8895fa30b36be6be
#
_cell.length_a   1.000
_cell.length_b   1.000
_cell.length_c   1.000
_cell.angle_alpha   90.00
_cell.angle_beta   90.00
_cell.angle_gamma   90.00
#
_symmetry.space_group_name_H-M   'P 1'
#
loop_
_entity.id
_entity.type
_entity.pdbx_description
1 polymer ?
#
loop_
_entity_poly.entity_id
_entity_poly.type
_entity_poly.pdbx_seq_one_letter_code
_entity_poly.pdbx_strand_id
1 'polypeptide(L)'
;FTAKHFRMSLERSLKRLRTDYLDVLLIHSDGHDLDILSKPDLIEEMQRFKEEGLVRAIGASTKTAQGGIKALELMDVVMASYTEAYQDEKPALDYAATHQKGVLLKKVLSSGHNTNFEDAMRFALSHPALPAAIIGTINPKHLEQNIKAALNT
;
A
#
# COMPACT_ATOMS: atom_id res chain seq x y z
N PHE A 1 8.62 -16.32 -2.28
CA PHE A 1 7.17 -16.07 -2.23
C PHE A 1 6.44 -17.39 -2.50
N THR A 2 5.82 -17.97 -1.48
CA THR A 2 5.00 -19.20 -1.56
C THR A 2 3.74 -19.04 -0.73
N ALA A 3 2.63 -19.68 -1.12
CA ALA A 3 1.37 -19.68 -0.38
C ALA A 3 1.54 -20.10 1.08
N LYS A 4 2.27 -21.19 1.32
CA LYS A 4 2.58 -21.68 2.68
C LYS A 4 3.28 -20.64 3.55
N HIS A 5 4.27 -19.92 2.99
CA HIS A 5 4.99 -18.89 3.73
C HIS A 5 4.08 -17.71 4.09
N PHE A 6 3.20 -17.33 3.17
CA PHE A 6 2.23 -16.25 3.41
C PHE A 6 1.26 -16.60 4.53
N ARG A 7 0.71 -17.82 4.54
CA ARG A 7 -0.17 -18.28 5.62
C ARG A 7 0.53 -18.24 6.98
N MET A 8 1.71 -18.80 7.08
CA MET A 8 2.50 -18.77 8.31
C MET A 8 2.80 -17.32 8.78
N SER A 9 3.08 -16.42 7.82
CA SER A 9 3.35 -15.00 8.14
C SER A 9 2.11 -14.28 8.62
N LEU A 10 0.95 -14.53 8.01
CA LEU A 10 -0.33 -13.97 8.43
C LEU A 10 -0.68 -14.45 9.86
N GLU A 11 -0.68 -15.75 10.11
CA GLU A 11 -0.98 -16.34 11.42
C GLU A 11 -0.09 -15.76 12.53
N ARG A 12 1.21 -15.62 12.24
CA ARG A 12 2.17 -14.99 13.16
C ARG A 12 1.86 -13.52 13.41
N SER A 13 1.41 -12.78 12.39
CA SER A 13 1.03 -11.38 12.49
C SER A 13 -0.22 -11.21 13.34
N LEU A 14 -1.27 -12.00 13.10
CA LEU A 14 -2.49 -12.01 13.89
C LEU A 14 -2.20 -12.27 15.36
N LYS A 15 -1.40 -13.30 15.66
CA LYS A 15 -0.98 -13.62 17.02
C LYS A 15 -0.23 -12.47 17.70
N ARG A 16 0.69 -11.79 16.99
CA ARG A 16 1.47 -10.66 17.54
C ARG A 16 0.61 -9.43 17.78
N LEU A 17 -0.32 -9.15 16.88
CA LEU A 17 -1.24 -8.02 16.97
C LEU A 17 -2.40 -8.30 17.92
N ARG A 18 -2.59 -9.56 18.36
CA ARG A 18 -3.71 -10.01 19.22
C ARG A 18 -5.06 -9.65 18.63
N THR A 19 -5.24 -9.98 17.35
CA THR A 19 -6.48 -9.75 16.60
C THR A 19 -6.80 -10.98 15.76
N ASP A 20 -8.07 -11.14 15.40
CA ASP A 20 -8.55 -12.26 14.60
C ASP A 20 -8.54 -11.94 13.10
N TYR A 21 -8.32 -10.67 12.70
CA TYR A 21 -8.28 -10.25 11.31
C TYR A 21 -7.33 -9.07 11.09
N LEU A 22 -6.98 -8.84 9.82
CA LEU A 22 -6.31 -7.62 9.34
C LEU A 22 -7.24 -6.86 8.38
N ASP A 23 -7.21 -5.53 8.43
CA ASP A 23 -7.94 -4.72 7.44
C ASP A 23 -7.29 -4.81 6.07
N VAL A 24 -5.96 -4.78 6.00
CA VAL A 24 -5.20 -4.87 4.75
C VAL A 24 -3.98 -5.77 4.93
N LEU A 25 -3.78 -6.70 4.00
CA LEU A 25 -2.55 -7.50 3.86
C LEU A 25 -1.91 -7.24 2.51
N LEU A 26 -0.62 -6.88 2.52
CA LEU A 26 0.12 -6.58 1.31
C LEU A 26 1.25 -7.57 1.06
N ILE A 27 1.39 -8.02 -0.19
CA ILE A 27 2.63 -8.62 -0.68
C ILE A 27 3.69 -7.52 -0.73
N HIS A 28 4.85 -7.72 -0.11
CA HIS A 28 5.97 -6.79 -0.22
C HIS A 28 6.92 -7.23 -1.32
N SER A 29 6.87 -6.56 -2.47
CA SER A 29 7.69 -6.89 -3.63
C SER A 29 9.17 -6.54 -3.40
N ASP A 30 10.04 -7.41 -3.88
CA ASP A 30 11.49 -7.18 -3.96
C ASP A 30 11.90 -6.37 -5.21
N GLY A 31 10.96 -6.11 -6.11
CA GLY A 31 11.14 -5.41 -7.38
C GLY A 31 10.78 -6.26 -8.61
N HIS A 32 10.58 -7.56 -8.43
CA HIS A 32 10.10 -8.46 -9.48
C HIS A 32 8.58 -8.59 -9.42
N ASP A 33 7.90 -7.43 -9.50
CA ASP A 33 6.45 -7.33 -9.27
C ASP A 33 5.65 -8.33 -10.11
N LEU A 34 5.90 -8.36 -11.43
CA LEU A 34 5.14 -9.20 -12.35
C LEU A 34 5.39 -10.69 -12.13
N ASP A 35 6.63 -11.08 -11.82
CA ASP A 35 6.99 -12.47 -11.54
C ASP A 35 6.30 -12.96 -10.27
N ILE A 36 6.21 -12.11 -9.25
CA ILE A 36 5.51 -12.43 -7.99
C ILE A 36 4.01 -12.57 -8.25
N LEU A 37 3.42 -11.60 -8.97
CA LEU A 37 1.99 -11.55 -9.24
C LEU A 37 1.52 -12.56 -10.30
N SER A 38 2.44 -13.21 -11.02
CA SER A 38 2.12 -14.30 -11.94
C SER A 38 1.98 -15.66 -11.27
N LYS A 39 2.18 -15.78 -9.95
CA LYS A 39 2.07 -17.04 -9.19
C LYS A 39 0.62 -17.29 -8.77
N PRO A 40 -0.12 -18.17 -9.43
CA PRO A 40 -1.55 -18.33 -9.17
C PRO A 40 -1.82 -18.85 -7.76
N ASP A 41 -1.04 -19.80 -7.26
CA ASP A 41 -1.18 -20.35 -5.91
C ASP A 41 -1.01 -19.30 -4.79
N LEU A 42 -0.18 -18.29 -5.02
CA LEU A 42 -0.03 -17.18 -4.10
C LEU A 42 -1.28 -16.28 -4.07
N ILE A 43 -1.78 -15.92 -5.25
CA ILE A 43 -2.97 -15.07 -5.37
C ILE A 43 -4.22 -15.79 -4.84
N GLU A 44 -4.39 -17.07 -5.16
CA GLU A 44 -5.47 -17.91 -4.62
C GLU A 44 -5.43 -17.96 -3.09
N GLU A 45 -4.26 -18.12 -2.49
CA GLU A 45 -4.13 -18.13 -1.03
C GLU A 45 -4.49 -16.76 -0.41
N MET A 46 -4.11 -15.66 -1.06
CA MET A 46 -4.52 -14.32 -0.62
C MET A 46 -6.04 -14.15 -0.68
N GLN A 47 -6.71 -14.67 -1.72
CA GLN A 47 -8.18 -14.67 -1.82
C GLN A 47 -8.83 -15.53 -0.71
N ARG A 48 -8.27 -16.72 -0.43
CA ARG A 48 -8.75 -17.56 0.68
C ARG A 48 -8.69 -16.85 2.03
N PHE A 49 -7.68 -16.03 2.29
CA PHE A 49 -7.62 -15.24 3.53
C PHE A 49 -8.82 -14.30 3.68
N LYS A 50 -9.33 -13.74 2.57
CA LYS A 50 -10.56 -12.95 2.57
C LYS A 50 -11.79 -13.82 2.82
N GLU A 51 -11.91 -14.95 2.16
CA GLU A 51 -13.02 -15.90 2.32
C GLU A 51 -13.11 -16.44 3.76
N GLU A 52 -11.96 -16.71 4.38
CA GLU A 52 -11.84 -17.13 5.78
C GLU A 52 -12.10 -15.99 6.79
N GLY A 53 -12.23 -14.74 6.33
CA GLY A 53 -12.43 -13.56 7.19
C GLY A 53 -11.17 -13.11 7.94
N LEU A 54 -9.99 -13.67 7.61
CA LEU A 54 -8.72 -13.32 8.23
C LEU A 54 -8.17 -11.98 7.73
N VAL A 55 -8.59 -11.55 6.52
CA VAL A 55 -8.17 -10.28 5.89
C VAL A 55 -9.37 -9.65 5.18
N ARG A 56 -9.57 -8.33 5.33
CA ARG A 56 -10.65 -7.61 4.65
C ARG A 56 -10.29 -7.21 3.24
N ALA A 57 -9.05 -6.77 3.01
CA ALA A 57 -8.54 -6.37 1.70
C ALA A 57 -7.12 -6.88 1.49
N ILE A 58 -6.83 -7.30 0.27
CA ILE A 58 -5.52 -7.81 -0.13
C ILE A 58 -4.89 -6.90 -1.19
N GLY A 59 -3.56 -6.90 -1.27
CA GLY A 59 -2.88 -6.05 -2.23
C GLY A 59 -1.38 -6.31 -2.32
N ALA A 60 -0.66 -5.38 -2.95
CA ALA A 60 0.78 -5.43 -3.03
C ALA A 60 1.43 -4.05 -2.86
N SER A 61 2.61 -4.03 -2.23
CA SER A 61 3.51 -2.90 -2.24
C SER A 61 4.50 -3.10 -3.39
N THR A 62 4.25 -2.42 -4.51
CA THR A 62 4.98 -2.57 -5.77
C THR A 62 6.10 -1.54 -5.91
N LYS A 63 6.91 -1.68 -6.95
CA LYS A 63 8.00 -0.76 -7.30
C LYS A 63 7.91 -0.25 -8.74
N THR A 64 6.91 -0.72 -9.50
CA THR A 64 6.70 -0.34 -10.89
C THR A 64 5.24 -0.03 -11.16
N ALA A 65 4.95 0.84 -12.12
CA ALA A 65 3.58 1.12 -12.55
C ALA A 65 2.86 -0.14 -13.05
N GLN A 66 3.54 -0.96 -13.86
CA GLN A 66 2.99 -2.20 -14.38
C GLN A 66 2.64 -3.19 -13.28
N GLY A 67 3.55 -3.31 -12.29
CA GLY A 67 3.30 -4.14 -11.11
C GLY A 67 2.10 -3.63 -10.29
N GLY A 68 1.99 -2.31 -10.13
CA GLY A 68 0.85 -1.68 -9.46
C GLY A 68 -0.48 -1.94 -10.16
N ILE A 69 -0.54 -1.76 -11.48
CA ILE A 69 -1.72 -2.06 -12.29
C ILE A 69 -2.06 -3.56 -12.18
N LYS A 70 -1.07 -4.43 -12.36
CA LYS A 70 -1.29 -5.88 -12.25
C LYS A 70 -1.81 -6.30 -10.86
N ALA A 71 -1.28 -5.70 -9.80
CA ALA A 71 -1.79 -5.92 -8.45
C ALA A 71 -3.26 -5.53 -8.32
N LEU A 72 -3.66 -4.39 -8.88
CA LEU A 72 -5.05 -3.91 -8.83
C LEU A 72 -6.02 -4.69 -9.70
N GLU A 73 -5.54 -5.31 -10.79
CA GLU A 73 -6.35 -6.27 -11.57
C GLU A 73 -6.74 -7.51 -10.75
N LEU A 74 -5.85 -7.97 -9.87
CA LEU A 74 -5.98 -9.21 -9.12
C LEU A 74 -6.51 -9.02 -7.69
N MET A 75 -6.34 -7.83 -7.13
CA MET A 75 -6.55 -7.54 -5.70
C MET A 75 -7.24 -6.18 -5.50
N ASP A 76 -7.34 -5.75 -4.25
CA ASP A 76 -8.14 -4.60 -3.83
C ASP A 76 -7.33 -3.31 -3.68
N VAL A 77 -6.04 -3.41 -3.30
CA VAL A 77 -5.24 -2.27 -2.85
C VAL A 77 -3.82 -2.33 -3.43
N VAL A 78 -3.27 -1.18 -3.80
CA VAL A 78 -1.84 -1.02 -4.10
C VAL A 78 -1.18 -0.08 -3.09
N MET A 79 0.06 -0.38 -2.68
CA MET A 79 0.92 0.57 -2.01
C MET A 79 2.02 1.01 -2.97
N ALA A 80 1.99 2.29 -3.37
CA ALA A 80 2.85 2.89 -4.38
C ALA A 80 3.60 4.12 -3.84
N SER A 81 4.64 4.57 -4.53
CA SER A 81 5.30 5.84 -4.27
C SER A 81 4.76 6.91 -5.22
N TYR A 82 4.41 8.07 -4.66
CA TYR A 82 3.93 9.20 -5.44
C TYR A 82 4.30 10.50 -4.72
N THR A 83 5.20 11.26 -5.30
CA THR A 83 5.64 12.57 -4.81
C THR A 83 5.79 13.52 -5.99
N GLU A 84 5.93 14.81 -5.75
CA GLU A 84 6.18 15.80 -6.80
C GLU A 84 7.41 15.44 -7.65
N ALA A 85 8.47 14.95 -7.02
CA ALA A 85 9.72 14.56 -7.67
C ALA A 85 9.72 13.13 -8.24
N TYR A 86 8.74 12.29 -7.89
CA TYR A 86 8.67 10.89 -8.34
C TYR A 86 7.24 10.50 -8.67
N GLN A 87 6.95 10.35 -9.95
CA GLN A 87 5.63 10.04 -10.48
C GLN A 87 5.59 8.78 -11.35
N ASP A 88 6.66 7.96 -11.34
CA ASP A 88 6.75 6.78 -12.19
C ASP A 88 5.63 5.76 -11.93
N GLU A 89 5.15 5.67 -10.68
CA GLU A 89 4.05 4.79 -10.30
C GLU A 89 2.65 5.46 -10.47
N LYS A 90 2.57 6.72 -10.94
CA LYS A 90 1.30 7.42 -11.17
C LYS A 90 0.29 6.63 -12.02
N PRO A 91 0.67 5.92 -13.10
CA PRO A 91 -0.28 5.14 -13.88
C PRO A 91 -1.06 4.09 -13.07
N ALA A 92 -0.47 3.54 -12.00
CA ALA A 92 -1.18 2.64 -11.10
C ALA A 92 -2.22 3.37 -10.24
N LEU A 93 -1.95 4.62 -9.84
CA LEU A 93 -2.91 5.46 -9.13
C LEU A 93 -4.08 5.86 -10.05
N ASP A 94 -3.79 6.23 -11.31
CA ASP A 94 -4.82 6.56 -12.32
C ASP A 94 -5.73 5.35 -12.57
N TYR A 95 -5.14 4.15 -12.66
CA TYR A 95 -5.89 2.90 -12.76
C TYR A 95 -6.79 2.68 -11.54
N ALA A 96 -6.26 2.89 -10.33
CA ALA A 96 -7.01 2.76 -9.09
C ALA A 96 -8.22 3.71 -9.05
N ALA A 97 -8.02 4.98 -9.43
CA ALA A 97 -9.10 5.98 -9.50
C ALA A 97 -10.22 5.54 -10.44
N THR A 98 -9.87 5.03 -11.64
CA THR A 98 -10.83 4.59 -12.65
C THR A 98 -11.61 3.34 -12.22
N HIS A 99 -10.97 2.44 -11.48
CA HIS A 99 -11.54 1.13 -11.08
C HIS A 99 -11.98 1.07 -9.61
N GLN A 100 -12.02 2.22 -8.92
CA GLN A 100 -12.43 2.34 -7.52
C GLN A 100 -11.65 1.40 -6.58
N LYS A 101 -10.33 1.30 -6.78
CA LYS A 101 -9.41 0.51 -5.99
C LYS A 101 -8.70 1.34 -4.93
N GLY A 102 -8.28 0.70 -3.84
CA GLY A 102 -7.58 1.36 -2.74
C GLY A 102 -6.13 1.72 -3.09
N VAL A 103 -5.68 2.88 -2.62
CA VAL A 103 -4.28 3.32 -2.73
C VAL A 103 -3.73 3.70 -1.37
N LEU A 104 -2.59 3.11 -1.02
CA LEU A 104 -1.74 3.53 0.09
C LEU A 104 -0.47 4.15 -0.49
N LEU A 105 -0.07 5.32 -0.01
CA LEU A 105 1.17 5.97 -0.43
C LEU A 105 2.28 5.75 0.58
N LYS A 106 3.41 5.26 0.09
CA LYS A 106 4.68 5.18 0.82
C LYS A 106 5.61 6.30 0.39
N LYS A 107 6.58 6.65 1.25
CA LYS A 107 7.67 7.62 0.96
C LYS A 107 7.18 9.03 0.59
N VAL A 108 5.99 9.42 0.99
CA VAL A 108 5.42 10.76 0.71
C VAL A 108 6.38 11.89 1.10
N LEU A 109 7.10 11.74 2.19
CA LEU A 109 8.10 12.71 2.67
C LEU A 109 9.52 12.38 2.18
N SER A 110 9.67 11.69 1.04
CA SER A 110 10.96 11.32 0.45
C SER A 110 11.92 10.68 1.46
N SER A 111 11.39 9.76 2.29
CA SER A 111 12.14 9.10 3.39
C SER A 111 12.71 10.07 4.44
N GLY A 112 12.06 11.22 4.64
CA GLY A 112 12.46 12.25 5.61
C GLY A 112 13.39 13.33 5.04
N HIS A 113 13.67 13.32 3.74
CA HIS A 113 14.50 14.34 3.08
C HIS A 113 13.70 15.58 2.64
N ASN A 114 12.37 15.51 2.60
CA ASN A 114 11.54 16.67 2.27
C ASN A 114 11.32 17.51 3.53
N THR A 115 11.68 18.79 3.48
CA THR A 115 11.49 19.74 4.57
C THR A 115 10.17 20.49 4.51
N ASN A 116 9.49 20.48 3.37
CA ASN A 116 8.16 21.07 3.19
C ASN A 116 7.08 19.98 3.29
N PHE A 117 6.72 19.63 4.52
CA PHE A 117 5.77 18.56 4.81
C PHE A 117 4.36 18.84 4.30
N GLU A 118 3.91 20.09 4.40
CA GLU A 118 2.54 20.49 4.02
C GLU A 118 2.33 20.36 2.51
N ASP A 119 3.25 20.87 1.70
CA ASP A 119 3.14 20.78 0.24
C ASP A 119 3.28 19.33 -0.25
N ALA A 120 4.20 18.54 0.34
CA ALA A 120 4.34 17.14 0.02
C ALA A 120 3.05 16.34 0.30
N MET A 121 2.42 16.58 1.45
CA MET A 121 1.15 15.94 1.82
C MET A 121 0.01 16.40 0.91
N ARG A 122 -0.11 17.71 0.66
CA ARG A 122 -1.11 18.26 -0.25
C ARG A 122 -0.99 17.66 -1.64
N PHE A 123 0.23 17.62 -2.20
CA PHE A 123 0.47 17.02 -3.50
C PHE A 123 0.04 15.54 -3.51
N ALA A 124 0.52 14.75 -2.55
CA ALA A 124 0.27 13.32 -2.51
C ALA A 124 -1.22 12.99 -2.35
N LEU A 125 -1.94 13.72 -1.47
CA LEU A 125 -3.35 13.46 -1.16
C LEU A 125 -4.32 14.08 -2.17
N SER A 126 -3.87 14.99 -3.06
CA SER A 126 -4.71 15.61 -4.10
C SER A 126 -5.04 14.69 -5.27
N HIS A 127 -4.45 13.48 -5.33
CA HIS A 127 -4.69 12.55 -6.44
C HIS A 127 -6.13 12.04 -6.44
N PRO A 128 -6.81 11.94 -7.62
CA PRO A 128 -8.20 11.47 -7.72
C PRO A 128 -8.49 10.07 -7.17
N ALA A 129 -7.47 9.24 -6.98
CA ALA A 129 -7.60 7.94 -6.32
C ALA A 129 -7.89 8.04 -4.81
N LEU A 130 -7.92 9.25 -4.24
CA LEU A 130 -8.13 9.51 -2.80
C LEU A 130 -7.23 8.64 -1.92
N PRO A 131 -5.90 8.71 -2.08
CA PRO A 131 -4.98 7.81 -1.39
C PRO A 131 -4.88 8.12 0.11
N ALA A 132 -4.48 7.11 0.90
CA ALA A 132 -4.05 7.28 2.27
C ALA A 132 -2.53 7.26 2.37
N ALA A 133 -1.94 8.22 3.08
CA ALA A 133 -0.49 8.32 3.27
C ALA A 133 -0.02 7.50 4.48
N ILE A 134 0.99 6.64 4.28
CA ILE A 134 1.63 5.88 5.36
C ILE A 134 2.94 6.57 5.73
N ILE A 135 2.94 7.23 6.88
CA ILE A 135 4.07 8.00 7.39
C ILE A 135 4.65 7.34 8.64
N GLY A 136 5.90 6.90 8.57
CA GLY A 136 6.63 6.40 9.74
C GLY A 136 7.28 7.55 10.50
N THR A 137 7.05 7.64 11.81
CA THR A 137 7.75 8.57 12.70
C THR A 137 7.83 8.00 14.12
N ILE A 138 8.91 8.33 14.82
CA ILE A 138 9.09 8.04 16.26
C ILE A 138 8.94 9.30 17.12
N ASN A 139 8.75 10.47 16.51
CA ASN A 139 8.61 11.74 17.20
C ASN A 139 7.13 12.17 17.24
N PRO A 140 6.51 12.26 18.42
CA PRO A 140 5.11 12.67 18.55
C PRO A 140 4.79 14.02 17.91
N LYS A 141 5.71 14.99 17.97
CA LYS A 141 5.52 16.31 17.34
C LYS A 141 5.44 16.22 15.82
N HIS A 142 6.26 15.35 15.21
CA HIS A 142 6.17 15.10 13.76
C HIS A 142 4.85 14.41 13.40
N LEU A 143 4.33 13.53 14.25
CA LEU A 143 3.01 12.93 14.04
C LEU A 143 1.90 13.98 14.02
N GLU A 144 1.91 14.91 15.01
CA GLU A 144 0.96 16.02 15.05
C GLU A 144 1.05 16.93 13.82
N GLN A 145 2.27 17.24 13.37
CA GLN A 145 2.50 18.03 12.15
C GLN A 145 1.96 17.31 10.90
N ASN A 146 2.23 16.02 10.77
CA ASN A 146 1.75 15.21 9.64
C ASN A 146 0.21 15.15 9.60
N ILE A 147 -0.43 14.99 10.77
CA ILE A 147 -1.91 14.99 10.88
C ILE A 147 -2.46 16.36 10.47
N LYS A 148 -1.90 17.45 10.97
CA LYS A 148 -2.32 18.83 10.60
C LYS A 148 -2.17 19.07 9.10
N ALA A 149 -1.03 18.65 8.51
CA ALA A 149 -0.81 18.80 7.07
C ALA A 149 -1.86 18.02 6.26
N ALA A 150 -2.22 16.81 6.68
CA ALA A 150 -3.22 15.98 5.99
C ALA A 150 -4.65 16.55 6.10
N LEU A 151 -4.99 17.21 7.21
CA LEU A 151 -6.33 17.81 7.41
C LEU A 151 -6.53 19.13 6.67
N ASN A 152 -5.45 19.77 6.23
CA ASN A 152 -5.46 21.04 5.50
C ASN A 152 -5.34 20.85 3.97
N THR A 153 -5.49 19.62 3.46
CA THR A 153 -5.40 19.28 2.03
C THR A 153 -6.76 19.29 1.31
#